data_1e0fa7b1dcc973f1621ff5db31818fa8
#
_entry.id   1e0fa7b1dcc973f1621ff5db31818fa8
#
_cell.length_a   1.000
_cell.length_b   1.000
_cell.length_c   1.000
_cell.angle_alpha   90.00
_cell.angle_beta   90.00
_cell.angle_gamma   90.00
#
_symmetry.space_group_name_H-M   'P 1'
#
loop_
_entity.id
_entity.type
_entity.pdbx_description
1 polymer ?
#
loop_
_entity_poly.entity_id
_entity_poly.type
_entity_poly.pdbx_seq_one_letter_code
_entity_poly.pdbx_strand_id
1 'polypeptide(L)'
;SFYKVMQGIKLLKKHGVEYNGMAVVNDYNVDYPLEFYRFFKELDCHYIQFAPIVERLADHRDGTRLTAPGQDDPDIKLAPFSVDPVKWGNFLCAIFDEWLKEDVGNYYVQLFDATLANWVGEQPGVCVLARECGHAGVMEFNGDVYSCDHFVFPEYKLGNIYTKTLTEMMYSPKQLKFGADKYDTLPRQCKECEFLFACHGECPKNRFMRTADGEPGLNYLCQGYLKFFRHVAPYMDFMKRELLAQRPPANVMAWAKERKSE
;
A
#
# COMPACT_ATOMS: atom_id res chain seq x y z
N SER A 1 -22.14 -9.37 -7.96
CA SER A 1 -21.26 -9.59 -6.79
C SER A 1 -21.58 -8.63 -5.64
N PHE A 2 -21.84 -7.33 -5.89
CA PHE A 2 -22.14 -6.32 -4.87
C PHE A 2 -23.18 -6.78 -3.83
N TYR A 3 -24.35 -7.22 -4.28
CA TYR A 3 -25.42 -7.70 -3.36
C TYR A 3 -24.98 -8.85 -2.46
N LYS A 4 -24.15 -9.77 -2.96
CA LYS A 4 -23.64 -10.89 -2.15
C LYS A 4 -22.66 -10.38 -1.06
N VAL A 5 -21.82 -9.42 -1.39
CA VAL A 5 -20.91 -8.77 -0.43
C VAL A 5 -21.72 -8.06 0.65
N MET A 6 -22.73 -7.28 0.26
CA MET A 6 -23.61 -6.57 1.20
C MET A 6 -24.39 -7.53 2.12
N GLN A 7 -24.83 -8.69 1.60
CA GLN A 7 -25.43 -9.74 2.42
C GLN A 7 -24.43 -10.34 3.41
N GLY A 8 -23.18 -10.57 2.98
CA GLY A 8 -22.10 -11.03 3.84
C GLY A 8 -21.84 -10.07 4.98
N ILE A 9 -21.69 -8.76 4.68
CA ILE A 9 -21.49 -7.72 5.70
C ILE A 9 -22.65 -7.70 6.71
N LYS A 10 -23.91 -7.79 6.24
CA LYS A 10 -25.08 -7.86 7.14
C LYS A 10 -25.02 -9.07 8.07
N LEU A 11 -24.55 -10.22 7.59
CA LEU A 11 -24.38 -11.42 8.42
C LEU A 11 -23.26 -11.24 9.44
N LEU A 12 -22.10 -10.70 9.04
CA LEU A 12 -21.01 -10.40 9.98
C LEU A 12 -21.47 -9.47 11.10
N LYS A 13 -22.15 -8.37 10.77
CA LYS A 13 -22.73 -7.45 11.74
C LYS A 13 -23.75 -8.12 12.68
N LYS A 14 -24.65 -8.92 12.10
CA LYS A 14 -25.66 -9.66 12.90
C LYS A 14 -25.04 -10.56 13.95
N HIS A 15 -23.86 -11.11 13.68
CA HIS A 15 -23.16 -12.02 14.57
C HIS A 15 -22.03 -11.36 15.37
N GLY A 16 -21.88 -10.03 15.33
CA GLY A 16 -20.86 -9.29 16.06
C GLY A 16 -19.43 -9.63 15.62
N VAL A 17 -19.24 -10.03 14.37
CA VAL A 17 -17.93 -10.35 13.82
C VAL A 17 -17.27 -9.08 13.29
N GLU A 18 -16.06 -8.78 13.76
CA GLU A 18 -15.24 -7.70 13.23
C GLU A 18 -14.76 -8.02 11.81
N TYR A 19 -14.69 -7.01 10.96
CA TYR A 19 -14.22 -7.15 9.60
C TYR A 19 -13.51 -5.88 9.12
N ASN A 20 -12.60 -6.05 8.18
CA ASN A 20 -11.92 -4.96 7.49
C ASN A 20 -12.53 -4.76 6.10
N GLY A 21 -12.73 -3.51 5.72
CA GLY A 21 -13.13 -3.15 4.36
C GLY A 21 -11.90 -2.89 3.49
N MET A 22 -11.74 -3.66 2.40
CA MET A 22 -10.71 -3.40 1.41
C MET A 22 -11.34 -3.01 0.08
N ALA A 23 -10.89 -1.89 -0.48
CA ALA A 23 -11.30 -1.43 -1.80
C ALA A 23 -10.10 -1.34 -2.74
N VAL A 24 -10.25 -1.92 -3.92
CA VAL A 24 -9.30 -1.75 -5.02
C VAL A 24 -9.59 -0.43 -5.71
N VAL A 25 -8.57 0.43 -5.82
CA VAL A 25 -8.66 1.73 -6.48
C VAL A 25 -8.07 1.62 -7.88
N ASN A 26 -8.85 1.95 -8.88
CA ASN A 26 -8.53 1.88 -10.30
C ASN A 26 -8.69 3.26 -10.97
N ASP A 27 -8.48 3.34 -12.29
CA ASP A 27 -8.58 4.57 -13.09
C ASP A 27 -9.94 5.26 -13.04
N TYR A 28 -11.02 4.49 -12.83
CA TYR A 28 -12.39 5.03 -12.75
C TYR A 28 -12.74 5.52 -11.34
N ASN A 29 -12.57 4.68 -10.32
CA ASN A 29 -13.06 4.98 -8.98
C ASN A 29 -12.13 5.90 -8.18
N VAL A 30 -10.90 6.12 -8.63
CA VAL A 30 -9.95 7.07 -8.04
C VAL A 30 -10.46 8.53 -8.06
N ASP A 31 -11.41 8.85 -8.92
CA ASP A 31 -12.02 10.18 -9.03
C ASP A 31 -13.15 10.42 -7.98
N TYR A 32 -13.47 9.39 -7.16
CA TYR A 32 -14.55 9.42 -6.17
C TYR A 32 -14.09 9.12 -4.73
N PRO A 33 -13.05 9.81 -4.19
CA PRO A 33 -12.46 9.48 -2.89
C PRO A 33 -13.43 9.60 -1.72
N LEU A 34 -14.23 10.66 -1.69
CA LEU A 34 -15.13 10.93 -0.57
C LEU A 34 -16.34 10.01 -0.58
N GLU A 35 -16.86 9.67 -1.75
CA GLU A 35 -17.93 8.69 -1.91
C GLU A 35 -17.49 7.31 -1.39
N PHE A 36 -16.26 6.90 -1.72
CA PHE A 36 -15.66 5.67 -1.19
C PHE A 36 -15.55 5.70 0.32
N TYR A 37 -14.97 6.75 0.87
CA TYR A 37 -14.76 6.86 2.31
C TYR A 37 -16.09 6.89 3.08
N ARG A 38 -17.04 7.69 2.63
CA ARG A 38 -18.38 7.79 3.24
C ARG A 38 -19.16 6.48 3.16
N PHE A 39 -19.02 5.74 2.05
CA PHE A 39 -19.64 4.42 1.92
C PHE A 39 -19.15 3.45 3.02
N PHE A 40 -17.87 3.43 3.35
CA PHE A 40 -17.38 2.63 4.47
C PHE A 40 -17.90 3.13 5.81
N LYS A 41 -18.06 4.44 6.00
CA LYS A 41 -18.69 5.01 7.21
C LYS A 41 -20.17 4.60 7.31
N GLU A 42 -20.93 4.65 6.23
CA GLU A 42 -22.33 4.18 6.19
C GLU A 42 -22.45 2.68 6.50
N LEU A 43 -21.43 1.90 6.14
CA LEU A 43 -21.32 0.49 6.51
C LEU A 43 -20.83 0.29 7.97
N ASP A 44 -20.53 1.36 8.70
CA ASP A 44 -19.93 1.26 10.03
C ASP A 44 -18.68 0.35 10.03
N CYS A 45 -17.87 0.48 8.99
CA CYS A 45 -16.63 -0.25 8.79
C CYS A 45 -15.47 0.60 9.26
N HIS A 46 -14.98 0.32 10.46
CA HIS A 46 -13.96 1.15 11.11
C HIS A 46 -12.55 0.91 10.60
N TYR A 47 -12.26 -0.22 9.96
CA TYR A 47 -10.94 -0.58 9.44
C TYR A 47 -10.97 -0.62 7.91
N ILE A 48 -10.30 0.33 7.28
CA ILE A 48 -10.39 0.59 5.85
C ILE A 48 -9.01 0.45 5.20
N GLN A 49 -8.96 -0.27 4.08
CA GLN A 49 -7.77 -0.40 3.25
C GLN A 49 -8.08 -0.01 1.81
N PHE A 50 -7.25 0.86 1.23
CA PHE A 50 -7.28 1.21 -0.19
C PHE A 50 -6.04 0.61 -0.87
N ALA A 51 -6.27 -0.23 -1.89
CA ALA A 51 -5.20 -0.87 -2.66
C ALA A 51 -5.20 -0.33 -4.10
N PRO A 52 -4.17 0.45 -4.49
CA PRO A 52 -4.07 0.94 -5.86
C PRO A 52 -3.75 -0.21 -6.81
N ILE A 53 -4.55 -0.39 -7.87
CA ILE A 53 -4.24 -1.38 -8.89
C ILE A 53 -3.29 -0.80 -9.94
N VAL A 54 -2.18 -1.49 -10.14
CA VAL A 54 -1.18 -1.18 -11.17
C VAL A 54 -0.79 -2.50 -11.81
N GLU A 55 -1.18 -2.69 -13.08
CA GLU A 55 -0.89 -3.92 -13.80
C GLU A 55 -0.21 -3.61 -15.14
N ARG A 56 0.77 -4.43 -15.49
CA ARG A 56 1.52 -4.34 -16.74
C ARG A 56 1.10 -5.48 -17.66
N LEU A 57 0.88 -5.14 -18.91
CA LEU A 57 0.49 -6.09 -19.95
C LEU A 57 1.68 -6.37 -20.86
N ALA A 58 2.05 -7.64 -21.00
CA ALA A 58 2.96 -8.06 -22.05
C ALA A 58 2.18 -8.24 -23.36
N ASP A 59 2.79 -7.79 -24.46
CA ASP A 59 2.26 -8.02 -25.81
C ASP A 59 2.51 -9.48 -26.22
N HIS A 60 1.69 -10.39 -25.69
CA HIS A 60 1.66 -11.79 -26.13
C HIS A 60 0.62 -11.96 -27.23
N ARG A 61 0.95 -12.74 -28.27
CA ARG A 61 0.09 -13.05 -29.43
C ARG A 61 -1.21 -13.74 -29.05
N ASP A 62 -1.35 -14.21 -27.81
CA ASP A 62 -2.46 -15.00 -27.27
C ASP A 62 -3.31 -14.28 -26.22
N GLY A 63 -3.16 -12.97 -26.09
CA GLY A 63 -3.96 -12.15 -25.15
C GLY A 63 -3.17 -11.60 -23.97
N THR A 64 -3.87 -10.92 -23.08
CA THR A 64 -3.32 -10.20 -21.95
C THR A 64 -2.69 -11.14 -20.91
N ARG A 65 -1.38 -11.28 -20.89
CA ARG A 65 -0.63 -11.81 -19.77
C ARG A 65 -0.04 -10.69 -18.93
N LEU A 66 -0.21 -10.80 -17.62
CA LEU A 66 0.49 -9.92 -16.68
C LEU A 66 2.00 -10.20 -16.78
N THR A 67 2.79 -9.14 -16.78
CA THR A 67 4.25 -9.25 -16.85
C THR A 67 4.85 -9.43 -15.47
N ALA A 68 5.84 -10.29 -15.35
CA ALA A 68 6.59 -10.49 -14.11
C ALA A 68 7.18 -9.16 -13.60
N PRO A 69 7.11 -8.88 -12.29
CA PRO A 69 7.78 -7.72 -11.69
C PRO A 69 9.29 -7.75 -11.96
N GLY A 70 9.90 -6.57 -12.12
CA GLY A 70 11.34 -6.44 -12.28
C GLY A 70 11.87 -6.61 -13.71
N GLN A 71 11.03 -6.92 -14.69
CA GLN A 71 11.44 -6.88 -16.10
C GLN A 71 11.47 -5.42 -16.58
N ASP A 72 12.65 -4.98 -17.00
CA ASP A 72 12.87 -3.66 -17.59
C ASP A 72 12.59 -3.77 -19.10
N ASP A 73 11.32 -3.71 -19.44
CA ASP A 73 10.87 -3.76 -20.83
C ASP A 73 10.24 -2.39 -21.18
N PRO A 74 10.88 -1.60 -22.08
CA PRO A 74 10.40 -0.28 -22.45
C PRO A 74 9.06 -0.32 -23.21
N ASP A 75 8.67 -1.46 -23.76
CA ASP A 75 7.44 -1.62 -24.56
C ASP A 75 6.24 -2.10 -23.69
N ILE A 76 6.44 -2.31 -22.40
CA ILE A 76 5.37 -2.72 -21.50
C ILE A 76 4.32 -1.63 -21.36
N LYS A 77 3.09 -1.97 -21.74
CA LYS A 77 1.92 -1.10 -21.57
C LYS A 77 1.27 -1.36 -20.22
N LEU A 78 0.79 -0.29 -19.60
CA LEU A 78 -0.09 -0.41 -18.45
C LEU A 78 -1.48 -0.87 -18.89
N ALA A 79 -2.10 -1.71 -18.06
CA ALA A 79 -3.51 -2.03 -18.21
C ALA A 79 -4.35 -0.74 -18.10
N PRO A 80 -5.39 -0.55 -18.94
CA PRO A 80 -6.19 0.68 -18.95
C PRO A 80 -6.85 1.01 -17.61
N PHE A 81 -7.06 0.00 -16.77
CA PHE A 81 -7.63 0.17 -15.44
C PHE A 81 -6.61 0.49 -14.34
N SER A 82 -5.32 0.58 -14.67
CA SER A 82 -4.29 0.97 -13.69
C SER A 82 -4.49 2.42 -13.25
N VAL A 83 -4.38 2.65 -11.95
CA VAL A 83 -4.61 3.97 -11.37
C VAL A 83 -3.50 4.95 -11.80
N ASP A 84 -3.90 6.19 -12.14
CA ASP A 84 -2.95 7.26 -12.42
C ASP A 84 -2.24 7.71 -11.12
N PRO A 85 -0.91 7.91 -11.13
CA PRO A 85 -0.14 8.28 -9.94
C PRO A 85 -0.58 9.60 -9.30
N VAL A 86 -0.90 10.61 -10.10
CA VAL A 86 -1.33 11.93 -9.58
C VAL A 86 -2.71 11.84 -8.97
N LYS A 87 -3.64 11.15 -9.65
CA LYS A 87 -4.98 10.90 -9.13
C LYS A 87 -4.94 10.09 -7.84
N TRP A 88 -4.05 9.08 -7.73
CA TRP A 88 -3.84 8.33 -6.50
C TRP A 88 -3.43 9.23 -5.33
N GLY A 89 -2.48 10.12 -5.56
CA GLY A 89 -2.07 11.10 -4.54
C GLY A 89 -3.21 12.03 -4.13
N ASN A 90 -4.02 12.50 -5.11
CA ASN A 90 -5.20 13.33 -4.84
C ASN A 90 -6.26 12.58 -4.02
N PHE A 91 -6.50 11.31 -4.38
CA PHE A 91 -7.42 10.42 -3.68
C PHE A 91 -7.05 10.28 -2.19
N LEU A 92 -5.77 9.98 -1.92
CA LEU A 92 -5.28 9.85 -0.55
C LEU A 92 -5.39 11.16 0.25
N CYS A 93 -5.00 12.29 -0.36
CA CYS A 93 -5.10 13.60 0.30
C CYS A 93 -6.55 13.97 0.62
N ALA A 94 -7.47 13.73 -0.31
CA ALA A 94 -8.89 14.06 -0.09
C ALA A 94 -9.51 13.24 1.05
N ILE A 95 -9.19 11.93 1.13
CA ILE A 95 -9.67 11.09 2.23
C ILE A 95 -9.01 11.50 3.55
N PHE A 96 -7.71 11.81 3.54
CA PHE A 96 -7.00 12.27 4.73
C PHE A 96 -7.61 13.56 5.29
N ASP A 97 -7.93 14.52 4.43
CA ASP A 97 -8.58 15.78 4.83
C ASP A 97 -9.97 15.56 5.42
N GLU A 98 -10.73 14.59 4.92
CA GLU A 98 -12.03 14.23 5.47
C GLU A 98 -11.88 13.52 6.82
N TRP A 99 -10.99 12.50 6.90
CA TRP A 99 -10.67 11.75 8.10
C TRP A 99 -10.16 12.65 9.24
N LEU A 100 -9.35 13.67 8.90
CA LEU A 100 -8.79 14.61 9.85
C LEU A 100 -9.85 15.50 10.55
N LYS A 101 -11.07 15.61 10.00
CA LYS A 101 -12.11 16.47 10.59
C LYS A 101 -12.66 15.92 11.91
N GLU A 102 -12.93 14.61 11.98
CA GLU A 102 -13.64 14.00 13.11
C GLU A 102 -13.37 12.52 13.33
N ASP A 103 -12.55 11.85 12.47
CA ASP A 103 -12.47 10.41 12.42
C ASP A 103 -11.18 9.83 13.03
N VAL A 104 -10.21 10.68 13.39
CA VAL A 104 -8.93 10.22 13.98
C VAL A 104 -9.16 9.50 15.29
N GLY A 105 -8.74 8.21 15.36
CA GLY A 105 -8.95 7.34 16.51
C GLY A 105 -10.31 6.63 16.55
N ASN A 106 -11.18 6.87 15.55
CA ASN A 106 -12.47 6.20 15.40
C ASN A 106 -12.55 5.35 14.12
N TYR A 107 -12.03 5.89 13.02
CA TYR A 107 -11.85 5.15 11.76
C TYR A 107 -10.37 5.02 11.45
N TYR A 108 -9.96 3.81 11.09
CA TYR A 108 -8.56 3.44 10.85
C TYR A 108 -8.36 3.19 9.37
N VAL A 109 -7.66 4.09 8.70
CA VAL A 109 -7.23 3.91 7.31
C VAL A 109 -5.83 3.34 7.34
N GLN A 110 -5.65 2.09 6.95
CA GLN A 110 -4.40 1.32 7.10
C GLN A 110 -3.16 2.09 6.63
N LEU A 111 -3.25 2.80 5.49
CA LEU A 111 -2.13 3.57 4.98
C LEU A 111 -1.77 4.77 5.88
N PHE A 112 -2.76 5.41 6.51
CA PHE A 112 -2.52 6.55 7.40
C PHE A 112 -1.89 6.09 8.71
N ASP A 113 -2.37 4.99 9.28
CA ASP A 113 -1.81 4.40 10.49
C ASP A 113 -0.39 3.89 10.25
N ALA A 114 -0.14 3.21 9.12
CA ALA A 114 1.19 2.76 8.72
C ALA A 114 2.14 3.95 8.49
N THR A 115 1.63 5.06 7.94
CA THR A 115 2.40 6.30 7.77
C THR A 115 2.79 6.86 9.13
N LEU A 116 1.84 6.97 10.06
CA LEU A 116 2.13 7.47 11.41
C LEU A 116 3.10 6.55 12.16
N ALA A 117 2.99 5.23 12.02
CA ALA A 117 3.94 4.27 12.59
C ALA A 117 5.37 4.57 12.12
N ASN A 118 5.59 4.74 10.81
CA ASN A 118 6.89 5.13 10.27
C ASN A 118 7.37 6.50 10.80
N TRP A 119 6.46 7.47 10.98
CA TRP A 119 6.79 8.78 11.54
C TRP A 119 7.31 8.71 12.97
N VAL A 120 6.81 7.79 13.78
CA VAL A 120 7.28 7.57 15.16
C VAL A 120 8.42 6.56 15.26
N GLY A 121 8.83 5.95 14.17
CA GLY A 121 9.93 4.98 14.12
C GLY A 121 9.51 3.54 14.43
N GLU A 122 8.20 3.25 14.37
CA GLU A 122 7.64 1.92 14.60
C GLU A 122 7.43 1.16 13.28
N GLN A 123 7.22 -0.15 13.38
CA GLN A 123 6.91 -0.99 12.23
C GLN A 123 5.53 -0.64 11.66
N PRO A 124 5.40 -0.41 10.35
CA PRO A 124 4.15 0.09 9.75
C PRO A 124 3.02 -0.94 9.68
N GLY A 125 3.26 -2.21 10.02
CA GLY A 125 2.24 -3.26 9.96
C GLY A 125 1.79 -3.65 8.54
N VAL A 126 2.31 -2.98 7.50
CA VAL A 126 2.01 -3.25 6.10
C VAL A 126 3.30 -3.25 5.27
N CYS A 127 3.48 -4.28 4.43
CA CYS A 127 4.73 -4.49 3.71
C CYS A 127 5.07 -3.39 2.71
N VAL A 128 4.08 -2.71 2.14
CA VAL A 128 4.30 -1.64 1.13
C VAL A 128 5.09 -0.47 1.71
N LEU A 129 4.88 -0.11 2.99
CA LEU A 129 5.61 0.95 3.67
C LEU A 129 6.72 0.43 4.60
N ALA A 130 6.96 -0.88 4.66
CA ALA A 130 8.08 -1.43 5.42
C ALA A 130 9.40 -1.32 4.64
N ARG A 131 10.52 -1.27 5.36
CA ARG A 131 11.86 -1.20 4.77
C ARG A 131 12.18 -2.42 3.90
N GLU A 132 11.72 -3.60 4.31
CA GLU A 132 11.99 -4.87 3.65
C GLU A 132 10.67 -5.58 3.35
N CYS A 133 10.66 -6.43 2.32
CA CYS A 133 9.59 -7.40 2.17
C CYS A 133 9.75 -8.48 3.23
N GLY A 134 8.66 -8.72 4.00
CA GLY A 134 8.69 -9.69 5.09
C GLY A 134 8.54 -11.13 4.61
N HIS A 135 8.03 -11.98 5.52
CA HIS A 135 7.83 -13.41 5.30
C HIS A 135 6.37 -13.71 4.89
N ALA A 136 5.78 -12.86 4.05
CA ALA A 136 4.41 -13.00 3.56
C ALA A 136 4.38 -13.85 2.27
N GLY A 137 4.87 -15.07 2.35
CA GLY A 137 4.82 -16.02 1.24
C GLY A 137 3.40 -16.42 0.86
N VAL A 138 3.21 -16.79 -0.39
CA VAL A 138 1.95 -17.33 -0.91
C VAL A 138 2.12 -18.79 -1.30
N MET A 139 1.10 -19.58 -1.05
CA MET A 139 1.04 -20.99 -1.44
C MET A 139 -0.03 -21.21 -2.50
N GLU A 140 0.36 -21.78 -3.62
CA GLU A 140 -0.54 -22.22 -4.68
C GLU A 140 -1.21 -23.55 -4.35
N PHE A 141 -2.31 -23.85 -5.06
CA PHE A 141 -3.13 -25.07 -4.84
C PHE A 141 -2.36 -26.40 -4.96
N ASN A 142 -1.25 -26.41 -5.71
CA ASN A 142 -0.38 -27.57 -5.90
C ASN A 142 0.70 -27.70 -4.79
N GLY A 143 0.67 -26.83 -3.78
CA GLY A 143 1.62 -26.82 -2.67
C GLY A 143 2.90 -26.04 -2.96
N ASP A 144 3.06 -25.43 -4.12
CA ASP A 144 4.19 -24.56 -4.43
C ASP A 144 4.12 -23.26 -3.63
N VAL A 145 5.24 -22.86 -3.05
CA VAL A 145 5.35 -21.65 -2.23
C VAL A 145 6.27 -20.64 -2.91
N TYR A 146 5.82 -19.40 -2.94
CA TYR A 146 6.51 -18.27 -3.57
C TYR A 146 6.80 -17.18 -2.55
N SER A 147 7.71 -16.27 -2.91
CA SER A 147 8.17 -15.18 -2.03
C SER A 147 7.07 -14.21 -1.59
N CYS A 148 6.07 -13.97 -2.46
CA CYS A 148 4.98 -13.03 -2.24
C CYS A 148 3.85 -13.31 -3.24
N ASP A 149 2.61 -12.94 -2.93
CA ASP A 149 1.44 -13.04 -3.81
C ASP A 149 1.57 -12.21 -5.11
N HIS A 150 2.31 -11.12 -5.07
CA HIS A 150 2.65 -10.34 -6.26
C HIS A 150 3.75 -10.97 -7.13
N PHE A 151 4.43 -12.01 -6.65
CA PHE A 151 5.60 -12.60 -7.27
C PHE A 151 5.43 -14.11 -7.47
N VAL A 152 4.27 -14.53 -7.97
CA VAL A 152 3.96 -15.93 -8.30
C VAL A 152 4.52 -16.27 -9.69
N PHE A 153 5.85 -16.28 -9.80
CA PHE A 153 6.59 -16.60 -11.02
C PHE A 153 7.70 -17.60 -10.70
N PRO A 154 8.14 -18.42 -11.66
CA PRO A 154 9.14 -19.47 -11.42
C PRO A 154 10.39 -18.98 -10.69
N GLU A 155 10.86 -17.78 -10.99
CA GLU A 155 12.05 -17.17 -10.41
C GLU A 155 11.92 -16.93 -8.89
N TYR A 156 10.68 -16.74 -8.41
CA TYR A 156 10.38 -16.45 -7.00
C TYR A 156 9.86 -17.66 -6.22
N LYS A 157 9.82 -18.85 -6.87
CA LYS A 157 9.44 -20.09 -6.18
C LYS A 157 10.50 -20.47 -5.13
N LEU A 158 10.06 -20.73 -3.91
CA LEU A 158 10.92 -21.11 -2.78
C LEU A 158 11.00 -22.64 -2.60
N GLY A 159 9.92 -23.33 -2.94
CA GLY A 159 9.83 -24.78 -2.80
C GLY A 159 8.39 -25.26 -2.87
N ASN A 160 8.17 -26.44 -2.29
CA ASN A 160 6.85 -27.06 -2.20
C ASN A 160 6.66 -27.64 -0.79
N ILE A 161 5.49 -27.48 -0.20
CA ILE A 161 5.19 -27.91 1.18
C ILE A 161 5.29 -29.43 1.40
N TYR A 162 5.22 -30.23 0.33
CA TYR A 162 5.40 -31.69 0.42
C TYR A 162 6.87 -32.11 0.53
N THR A 163 7.82 -31.18 0.30
CA THR A 163 9.26 -31.47 0.29
C THR A 163 10.08 -30.61 1.23
N LYS A 164 9.54 -29.46 1.66
CA LYS A 164 10.18 -28.50 2.58
C LYS A 164 9.18 -27.93 3.55
N THR A 165 9.62 -27.59 4.75
CA THR A 165 8.81 -26.87 5.71
C THR A 165 8.66 -25.39 5.32
N LEU A 166 7.60 -24.74 5.77
CA LEU A 166 7.42 -23.27 5.58
C LEU A 166 8.58 -22.50 6.20
N THR A 167 9.07 -22.92 7.36
CA THR A 167 10.21 -22.27 8.01
C THR A 167 11.47 -22.32 7.14
N GLU A 168 11.82 -23.49 6.57
CA GLU A 168 12.97 -23.60 5.66
C GLU A 168 12.83 -22.70 4.43
N MET A 169 11.62 -22.56 3.89
CA MET A 169 11.36 -21.72 2.73
C MET A 169 11.40 -20.22 3.09
N MET A 170 10.71 -19.82 4.14
CA MET A 170 10.60 -18.40 4.54
C MET A 170 11.90 -17.83 5.10
N TYR A 171 12.78 -18.65 5.67
CA TYR A 171 14.10 -18.23 6.16
C TYR A 171 15.25 -18.68 5.23
N SER A 172 14.94 -19.10 4.00
CA SER A 172 15.96 -19.42 3.00
C SER A 172 16.76 -18.17 2.60
N PRO A 173 18.03 -18.34 2.19
CA PRO A 173 18.82 -17.22 1.65
C PRO A 173 18.13 -16.49 0.50
N LYS A 174 17.34 -17.20 -0.30
CA LYS A 174 16.55 -16.64 -1.41
C LYS A 174 15.47 -15.69 -0.91
N GLN A 175 14.70 -16.09 0.12
CA GLN A 175 13.65 -15.24 0.68
C GLN A 175 14.22 -14.04 1.43
N LEU A 176 15.29 -14.24 2.19
CA LEU A 176 15.97 -13.15 2.91
C LEU A 176 16.52 -12.10 1.92
N LYS A 177 17.14 -12.57 0.83
CA LYS A 177 17.59 -11.66 -0.24
C LYS A 177 16.43 -10.93 -0.89
N PHE A 178 15.33 -11.62 -1.22
CA PHE A 178 14.11 -10.98 -1.75
C PHE A 178 13.61 -9.89 -0.83
N GLY A 179 13.61 -10.11 0.48
CA GLY A 179 13.22 -9.11 1.48
C GLY A 179 14.14 -7.89 1.46
N ALA A 180 15.45 -8.10 1.55
CA ALA A 180 16.46 -7.05 1.58
C ALA A 180 16.54 -6.25 0.27
N ASP A 181 16.35 -6.90 -0.88
CA ASP A 181 16.36 -6.26 -2.20
C ASP A 181 15.36 -5.10 -2.31
N LYS A 182 14.30 -5.10 -1.50
CA LYS A 182 13.35 -3.99 -1.46
C LYS A 182 14.04 -2.65 -1.14
N TYR A 183 15.00 -2.62 -0.22
CA TYR A 183 15.78 -1.44 0.11
C TYR A 183 17.05 -1.33 -0.72
N ASP A 184 17.76 -2.42 -0.90
CA ASP A 184 19.11 -2.43 -1.49
C ASP A 184 19.09 -1.99 -2.95
N THR A 185 18.02 -2.33 -3.70
CA THR A 185 17.85 -2.00 -5.12
C THR A 185 17.19 -0.64 -5.38
N LEU A 186 16.96 0.17 -4.34
CA LEU A 186 16.40 1.51 -4.52
C LEU A 186 17.35 2.41 -5.33
N PRO A 187 16.82 3.19 -6.29
CA PRO A 187 17.61 4.19 -7.00
C PRO A 187 18.07 5.31 -6.06
N ARG A 188 19.14 6.02 -6.46
CA ARG A 188 19.69 7.14 -5.70
C ARG A 188 18.62 8.18 -5.32
N GLN A 189 17.75 8.54 -6.28
CA GLN A 189 16.63 9.46 -6.04
C GLN A 189 15.77 9.04 -4.82
N CYS A 190 15.52 7.74 -4.64
CA CYS A 190 14.77 7.25 -3.47
C CYS A 190 15.62 7.32 -2.20
N LYS A 191 16.91 6.97 -2.26
CA LYS A 191 17.84 6.98 -1.11
C LYS A 191 18.09 8.39 -0.58
N GLU A 192 18.00 9.40 -1.44
CA GLU A 192 18.15 10.83 -1.11
C GLU A 192 16.80 11.53 -0.82
N CYS A 193 15.68 10.83 -0.92
CA CYS A 193 14.35 11.38 -0.73
C CYS A 193 14.07 11.70 0.74
N GLU A 194 13.54 12.90 1.00
CA GLU A 194 13.14 13.36 2.35
C GLU A 194 12.12 12.43 3.04
N PHE A 195 11.33 11.66 2.26
CA PHE A 195 10.34 10.72 2.76
C PHE A 195 10.76 9.26 2.65
N LEU A 196 12.06 8.97 2.47
CA LEU A 196 12.52 7.58 2.42
C LEU A 196 12.08 6.79 3.67
N PHE A 197 12.16 7.41 4.85
CA PHE A 197 11.78 6.80 6.12
C PHE A 197 10.31 6.38 6.21
N ALA A 198 9.43 7.02 5.43
CA ALA A 198 8.00 6.75 5.41
C ALA A 198 7.58 5.86 4.22
N CYS A 199 8.23 6.04 3.06
CA CYS A 199 7.87 5.40 1.81
C CYS A 199 8.59 4.07 1.58
N HIS A 200 9.89 4.00 1.91
CA HIS A 200 10.79 2.87 1.62
C HIS A 200 10.71 2.37 0.16
N GLY A 201 10.33 3.28 -0.78
CA GLY A 201 10.18 2.96 -2.20
C GLY A 201 8.96 2.13 -2.55
N GLU A 202 8.02 1.95 -1.63
CA GLU A 202 6.77 1.19 -1.79
C GLU A 202 7.00 -0.23 -2.33
N CYS A 203 6.02 -0.88 -2.96
CA CYS A 203 6.10 -2.26 -3.41
C CYS A 203 7.05 -2.42 -4.62
N PRO A 204 8.00 -3.36 -4.59
CA PRO A 204 8.89 -3.65 -5.73
C PRO A 204 8.13 -4.02 -7.02
N LYS A 205 6.92 -4.56 -6.92
CA LYS A 205 6.05 -4.85 -8.07
C LYS A 205 5.86 -3.62 -8.96
N ASN A 206 5.76 -2.43 -8.36
CA ASN A 206 5.46 -1.18 -9.05
C ASN A 206 6.72 -0.39 -9.46
N ARG A 207 7.94 -0.95 -9.30
CA ARG A 207 9.22 -0.28 -9.57
C ARG A 207 9.74 -0.52 -10.99
N PHE A 208 9.01 -0.10 -11.98
CA PHE A 208 9.35 -0.26 -13.39
C PHE A 208 9.61 1.07 -14.13
N MET A 209 9.61 2.19 -13.39
CA MET A 209 9.93 3.50 -13.95
C MET A 209 11.42 3.80 -13.81
N ARG A 210 11.87 4.77 -14.61
CA ARG A 210 13.21 5.35 -14.49
C ARG A 210 13.15 6.70 -13.81
N THR A 211 14.20 7.04 -13.08
CA THR A 211 14.42 8.38 -12.53
C THR A 211 14.69 9.38 -13.64
N ALA A 212 14.71 10.67 -13.33
CA ALA A 212 14.98 11.73 -14.31
C ALA A 212 16.38 11.62 -14.96
N ASP A 213 17.35 11.05 -14.22
CA ASP A 213 18.71 10.77 -14.71
C ASP A 213 18.88 9.35 -15.29
N GLY A 214 17.76 8.64 -15.51
CA GLY A 214 17.71 7.35 -16.23
C GLY A 214 17.95 6.12 -15.37
N GLU A 215 18.16 6.23 -14.06
CA GLU A 215 18.36 5.09 -13.16
C GLU A 215 17.06 4.26 -13.03
N PRO A 216 17.10 2.92 -13.17
CA PRO A 216 15.90 2.07 -13.07
C PRO A 216 15.43 1.89 -11.63
N GLY A 217 14.20 1.39 -11.46
CA GLY A 217 13.68 0.96 -10.16
C GLY A 217 12.89 2.03 -9.42
N LEU A 218 12.51 3.13 -10.08
CA LEU A 218 11.58 4.11 -9.51
C LEU A 218 10.15 3.54 -9.52
N ASN A 219 9.45 3.70 -8.41
CA ASN A 219 8.07 3.26 -8.29
C ASN A 219 7.14 4.11 -9.17
N TYR A 220 6.25 3.47 -9.90
CA TYR A 220 5.25 4.13 -10.74
C TYR A 220 4.38 5.13 -9.98
N LEU A 221 3.97 4.79 -8.76
CA LEU A 221 3.13 5.64 -7.91
C LEU A 221 3.92 6.71 -7.12
N CYS A 222 5.24 6.82 -7.34
CA CYS A 222 6.13 7.73 -6.58
C CYS A 222 5.58 9.16 -6.50
N GLN A 223 5.09 9.73 -7.60
CA GLN A 223 4.57 11.09 -7.63
C GLN A 223 3.35 11.27 -6.72
N GLY A 224 2.46 10.28 -6.68
CA GLY A 224 1.27 10.28 -5.81
C GLY A 224 1.64 10.17 -4.34
N TYR A 225 2.55 9.25 -4.00
CA TYR A 225 3.02 9.12 -2.61
C TYR A 225 3.79 10.34 -2.14
N LEU A 226 4.65 10.93 -2.98
CA LEU A 226 5.37 12.15 -2.64
C LEU A 226 4.42 13.31 -2.34
N LYS A 227 3.37 13.47 -3.16
CA LYS A 227 2.29 14.43 -2.91
C LYS A 227 1.60 14.17 -1.58
N PHE A 228 1.22 12.91 -1.34
CA PHE A 228 0.54 12.51 -0.10
C PHE A 228 1.42 12.78 1.12
N PHE A 229 2.66 12.32 1.15
CA PHE A 229 3.54 12.52 2.31
C PHE A 229 3.80 14.00 2.60
N ARG A 230 4.01 14.83 1.56
CA ARG A 230 4.14 16.29 1.74
C ARG A 230 2.88 16.90 2.35
N HIS A 231 1.73 16.46 1.88
CA HIS A 231 0.43 16.96 2.36
C HIS A 231 0.20 16.60 3.84
N VAL A 232 0.49 15.37 4.23
CA VAL A 232 0.21 14.90 5.59
C VAL A 232 1.31 15.22 6.61
N ALA A 233 2.53 15.55 6.16
CA ALA A 233 3.70 15.77 7.03
C ALA A 233 3.43 16.66 8.24
N PRO A 234 2.83 17.87 8.14
CA PRO A 234 2.61 18.72 9.30
C PRO A 234 1.66 18.10 10.33
N TYR A 235 0.71 17.29 9.88
CA TYR A 235 -0.25 16.58 10.75
C TYR A 235 0.40 15.37 11.41
N MET A 236 1.19 14.61 10.65
CA MET A 236 1.97 13.48 11.16
C MET A 236 3.00 13.93 12.19
N ASP A 237 3.67 15.06 11.96
CA ASP A 237 4.59 15.68 12.92
C ASP A 237 3.87 16.10 14.21
N PHE A 238 2.66 16.62 14.11
CA PHE A 238 1.85 16.95 15.29
C PHE A 238 1.47 15.67 16.06
N MET A 239 0.90 14.66 15.37
CA MET A 239 0.51 13.40 15.99
C MET A 239 1.69 12.67 16.63
N LYS A 240 2.89 12.70 15.99
CA LYS A 240 4.12 12.18 16.57
C LYS A 240 4.45 12.86 17.90
N ARG A 241 4.39 14.20 17.96
CA ARG A 241 4.64 14.93 19.23
C ARG A 241 3.64 14.57 20.31
N GLU A 242 2.37 14.40 19.96
CA GLU A 242 1.36 13.97 20.91
C GLU A 242 1.67 12.56 21.46
N LEU A 243 1.97 11.59 20.58
CA LEU A 243 2.32 10.23 20.99
C LEU A 243 3.57 10.18 21.88
N LEU A 244 4.63 10.90 21.53
CA LEU A 244 5.85 10.98 22.34
C LEU A 244 5.60 11.62 23.72
N ALA A 245 4.61 12.49 23.82
CA ALA A 245 4.17 13.11 25.06
C ALA A 245 3.07 12.31 25.78
N GLN A 246 2.79 11.07 25.36
CA GLN A 246 1.72 10.19 25.88
C GLN A 246 0.34 10.85 25.85
N ARG A 247 0.05 11.64 24.83
CA ARG A 247 -1.23 12.26 24.57
C ARG A 247 -1.89 11.65 23.33
N PRO A 248 -3.22 11.71 23.21
CA PRO A 248 -3.95 11.15 22.07
C PRO A 248 -3.54 11.83 20.74
N PRO A 249 -3.17 11.09 19.68
CA PRO A 249 -2.92 11.65 18.36
C PRO A 249 -4.17 12.34 17.77
N ALA A 250 -5.36 11.96 18.24
CA ALA A 250 -6.64 12.58 17.87
C ALA A 250 -6.73 14.09 18.19
N ASN A 251 -5.86 14.62 19.05
CA ASN A 251 -5.74 16.07 19.31
C ASN A 251 -5.43 16.85 18.02
N VAL A 252 -4.91 16.19 16.99
CA VAL A 252 -4.65 16.78 15.66
C VAL A 252 -5.93 17.36 15.03
N MET A 253 -7.11 16.82 15.34
CA MET A 253 -8.39 17.33 14.80
C MET A 253 -8.67 18.75 15.27
N ALA A 254 -8.45 19.04 16.54
CA ALA A 254 -8.62 20.40 17.11
C ALA A 254 -7.56 21.35 16.52
N TRP A 255 -6.31 20.94 16.55
CA TRP A 255 -5.20 21.71 16.01
C TRP A 255 -5.37 22.05 14.51
N ALA A 256 -5.87 21.12 13.71
CA ALA A 256 -6.12 21.35 12.28
C ALA A 256 -7.25 22.35 12.01
N LYS A 257 -8.26 22.42 12.91
CA LYS A 257 -9.34 23.42 12.82
C LYS A 257 -8.82 24.83 13.09
N GLU A 258 -7.97 25.00 14.08
CA GLU A 258 -7.35 26.30 14.42
C GLU A 258 -6.53 26.85 13.25
N ARG A 259 -5.70 26.02 12.60
CA ARG A 259 -4.86 26.43 11.45
C ARG A 259 -5.63 26.85 10.20
N LYS A 260 -6.85 26.38 10.02
CA LYS A 260 -7.71 26.80 8.89
C LYS A 260 -8.42 28.11 9.14
N SER A 261 -8.35 28.62 10.37
CA SER A 261 -8.98 29.87 10.81
C SER A 261 -8.03 31.05 10.78
N GLU A 262 -6.71 30.78 10.62
CA GLU A 262 -5.65 31.77 10.39
C GLU A 262 -5.40 31.99 8.88
#